data_010e7be924f58b09fd314d32981441ad
#
_entry.id   010e7be924f58b09fd314d32981441ad
#
_cell.length_a   1.000
_cell.length_b   1.000
_cell.length_c   1.000
_cell.angle_alpha   90.00
_cell.angle_beta   90.00
_cell.angle_gamma   90.00
#
_symmetry.space_group_name_H-M   'P 1'
#
loop_
_entity.id
_entity.type
_entity.pdbx_description
1 polymer ?
#
loop_
_entity_poly.entity_id
_entity_poly.type
_entity_poly.pdbx_seq_one_letter_code
_entity_poly.pdbx_strand_id
1 'polypeptide(L)'
;NAELFHERALDAVSASPTPVRWLVVAAEPVTSVDVTSADMLLELDEALHAAGIEMCFAEMKGPVKDKLKRFGLFDRLGEKLFFPTLGAAVKTYRRTFDIPKASDVT
;
A
#
# COMPACT_ATOMS: atom_id res chain seq x y z
N ASN A 1 5.34 -2.10 15.18
CA ASN A 1 5.04 -3.52 15.00
C ASN A 1 3.86 -3.70 14.05
N ALA A 2 3.63 -4.93 13.62
CA ALA A 2 2.63 -5.23 12.59
C ALA A 2 1.20 -4.95 13.05
N GLU A 3 0.88 -5.22 14.30
CA GLU A 3 -0.44 -4.91 14.88
C GLU A 3 -0.73 -3.43 14.89
N LEU A 4 0.25 -2.63 15.33
CA LEU A 4 0.13 -1.18 15.35
C LEU A 4 -0.02 -0.62 13.94
N PHE A 5 0.72 -1.16 12.99
CA PHE A 5 0.61 -0.78 11.60
C PHE A 5 -0.79 -1.06 11.06
N HIS A 6 -1.33 -2.24 11.36
CA HIS A 6 -2.67 -2.64 10.95
C HIS A 6 -3.73 -1.66 11.50
N GLU A 7 -3.66 -1.36 12.79
CA GLU A 7 -4.57 -0.42 13.44
C GLU A 7 -4.48 0.97 12.82
N ARG A 8 -3.27 1.48 12.61
CA ARG A 8 -3.06 2.81 12.04
C ARG A 8 -3.57 2.90 10.61
N ALA A 9 -3.40 1.84 9.83
CA ALA A 9 -3.91 1.80 8.46
C ALA A 9 -5.43 1.91 8.44
N LEU A 10 -6.12 1.14 9.28
CA LEU A 10 -7.57 1.18 9.37
C LEU A 10 -8.08 2.52 9.91
N ASP A 11 -7.39 3.09 10.90
CA ASP A 11 -7.71 4.41 11.44
C ASP A 11 -7.58 5.50 10.38
N ALA A 12 -6.52 5.45 9.57
CA ALA A 12 -6.31 6.42 8.50
C ALA A 12 -7.43 6.36 7.46
N VAL A 13 -7.88 5.16 7.11
CA VAL A 13 -9.00 4.97 6.20
C VAL A 13 -10.28 5.54 6.79
N SER A 14 -10.56 5.24 8.06
CA SER A 14 -11.76 5.72 8.76
C SER A 14 -11.78 7.23 8.93
N ALA A 15 -10.61 7.84 9.14
CA ALA A 15 -10.48 9.28 9.36
C ALA A 15 -10.52 10.10 8.07
N SER A 16 -10.45 9.47 6.91
CA SER A 16 -10.45 10.20 5.64
C SER A 16 -11.79 10.90 5.41
N PRO A 17 -11.77 12.19 5.02
CA PRO A 17 -13.02 12.93 4.73
C PRO A 17 -13.70 12.48 3.44
N THR A 18 -13.01 11.73 2.60
CA THR A 18 -13.53 11.19 1.34
C THR A 18 -13.34 9.68 1.30
N PRO A 19 -14.13 8.95 0.49
CA PRO A 19 -13.92 7.52 0.33
C PRO A 19 -12.51 7.21 -0.16
N VAL A 20 -11.83 6.30 0.53
CA VAL A 20 -10.47 5.88 0.18
C VAL A 20 -10.56 4.78 -0.87
N ARG A 21 -9.79 4.92 -1.96
CA ARG A 21 -9.69 3.91 -3.01
C ARG A 21 -8.37 3.17 -2.94
N TRP A 22 -7.29 3.89 -2.59
CA TRP A 22 -5.96 3.33 -2.41
C TRP A 22 -5.41 3.74 -1.06
N LEU A 23 -4.75 2.82 -0.40
CA LEU A 23 -3.90 3.08 0.76
C LEU A 23 -2.46 2.88 0.30
N VAL A 24 -1.66 3.94 0.28
CA VAL A 24 -0.26 3.84 -0.14
C VAL A 24 0.62 3.77 1.10
N VAL A 25 1.35 2.68 1.22
CA VAL A 25 2.28 2.46 2.32
C VAL A 25 3.66 2.97 1.92
N ALA A 26 4.17 3.96 2.66
CA ALA A 26 5.54 4.44 2.48
C ALA A 26 6.49 3.43 3.12
N ALA A 27 7.07 2.57 2.32
CA ALA A 27 7.84 1.42 2.79
C ALA A 27 9.33 1.68 2.92
N GLU A 28 9.79 2.90 2.66
CA GLU A 28 11.21 3.25 2.75
C GLU A 28 11.82 2.90 4.12
N PRO A 29 11.16 3.18 5.28
CA PRO A 29 11.73 2.83 6.58
C PRO A 29 11.75 1.34 6.89
N VAL A 30 11.04 0.52 6.12
CA VAL A 30 10.96 -0.92 6.37
C VAL A 30 12.25 -1.59 5.92
N THR A 31 12.93 -2.26 6.84
CA THR A 31 14.21 -2.92 6.56
C THR A 31 14.11 -4.44 6.54
N SER A 32 13.05 -5.01 7.12
CA SER A 32 12.84 -6.45 7.15
C SER A 32 11.37 -6.78 7.33
N VAL A 33 11.01 -8.01 6.98
CA VAL A 33 9.67 -8.56 7.20
C VAL A 33 9.83 -10.02 7.61
N ASP A 34 9.16 -10.42 8.69
CA ASP A 34 9.12 -11.81 9.13
C ASP A 34 7.77 -12.47 8.74
N VAL A 35 7.64 -13.75 9.04
CA VAL A 35 6.43 -14.51 8.68
C VAL A 35 5.18 -13.92 9.33
N THR A 36 5.28 -13.55 10.60
CA THR A 36 4.15 -12.96 11.34
C THR A 36 3.71 -11.64 10.72
N SER A 37 4.68 -10.77 10.42
CA SER A 37 4.40 -9.47 9.77
C SER A 37 3.80 -9.67 8.38
N ALA A 38 4.31 -10.65 7.63
CA ALA A 38 3.80 -10.97 6.30
C ALA A 38 2.34 -11.45 6.36
N ASP A 39 2.03 -12.31 7.33
CA ASP A 39 0.65 -12.81 7.52
C ASP A 39 -0.29 -11.67 7.87
N MET A 40 0.12 -10.75 8.74
CA MET A 40 -0.69 -9.60 9.11
C MET A 40 -0.88 -8.63 7.94
N LEU A 41 0.13 -8.49 7.11
CA LEU A 41 0.04 -7.68 5.90
C LEU A 41 -1.00 -8.25 4.93
N LEU A 42 -1.02 -9.57 4.78
CA LEU A 42 -2.00 -10.25 3.95
C LEU A 42 -3.42 -10.08 4.52
N GLU A 43 -3.59 -10.20 5.82
CA GLU A 43 -4.88 -9.96 6.47
C GLU A 43 -5.38 -8.55 6.23
N LEU A 44 -4.49 -7.57 6.35
CA LEU A 44 -4.83 -6.17 6.07
C LEU A 44 -5.24 -5.99 4.61
N ASP A 45 -4.50 -6.57 3.69
CA ASP A 45 -4.81 -6.49 2.26
C ASP A 45 -6.20 -7.06 1.97
N GLU A 46 -6.53 -8.20 2.55
CA GLU A 46 -7.84 -8.83 2.39
C GLU A 46 -8.95 -7.95 2.96
N ALA A 47 -8.75 -7.36 4.14
CA ALA A 47 -9.72 -6.49 4.78
C ALA A 47 -9.97 -5.21 3.95
N LEU A 48 -8.90 -4.61 3.45
CA LEU A 48 -8.99 -3.42 2.60
C LEU A 48 -9.68 -3.75 1.27
N HIS A 49 -9.32 -4.86 0.67
CA HIS A 49 -9.89 -5.29 -0.60
C HIS A 49 -11.41 -5.52 -0.46
N ALA A 50 -11.85 -6.13 0.64
CA ALA A 50 -13.26 -6.32 0.93
C ALA A 50 -14.02 -4.99 1.05
N ALA A 51 -13.32 -3.93 1.42
CA ALA A 51 -13.87 -2.58 1.49
C ALA A 51 -13.71 -1.78 0.19
N GLY A 52 -13.20 -2.40 -0.87
CA GLY A 52 -12.98 -1.75 -2.16
C GLY A 52 -11.72 -0.91 -2.20
N ILE A 53 -10.74 -1.19 -1.35
CA ILE A 53 -9.52 -0.41 -1.23
C ILE A 53 -8.33 -1.26 -1.67
N GLU A 54 -7.49 -0.70 -2.55
CA GLU A 54 -6.23 -1.32 -2.96
C GLU A 54 -5.10 -0.85 -2.06
N MET A 55 -4.27 -1.78 -1.58
CA MET A 55 -3.08 -1.44 -0.80
C MET A 55 -1.86 -1.43 -1.73
N CYS A 56 -1.18 -0.30 -1.78
CA CYS A 56 -0.01 -0.09 -2.62
C CYS A 56 1.21 0.16 -1.75
N PHE A 57 2.39 -0.03 -2.32
CA PHE A 57 3.65 0.20 -1.62
C PHE A 57 4.53 1.12 -2.43
N ALA A 58 5.17 2.06 -1.77
CA ALA A 58 6.13 2.96 -2.39
C ALA A 58 7.50 2.82 -1.71
N GLU A 59 8.54 2.81 -2.50
CA GLU A 59 9.93 2.82 -2.03
C GLU A 59 10.33 1.59 -1.20
N MET A 60 9.70 0.45 -1.46
CA MET A 60 10.07 -0.79 -0.78
C MET A 60 11.42 -1.28 -1.28
N LYS A 61 12.31 -1.60 -0.34
CA LYS A 61 13.65 -2.09 -0.66
C LYS A 61 13.62 -3.46 -1.32
N GLY A 62 14.54 -3.69 -2.25
CA GLY A 62 14.65 -4.96 -2.96
C GLY A 62 14.69 -6.20 -2.06
N PRO A 63 15.52 -6.22 -1.02
CA PRO A 63 15.57 -7.37 -0.10
C PRO A 63 14.25 -7.66 0.59
N VAL A 64 13.45 -6.63 0.90
CA VAL A 64 12.12 -6.80 1.50
C VAL A 64 11.16 -7.40 0.48
N LYS A 65 11.18 -6.90 -0.77
CA LYS A 65 10.38 -7.47 -1.86
C LYS A 65 10.72 -8.94 -2.10
N ASP A 66 12.02 -9.26 -2.10
CA ASP A 66 12.49 -10.62 -2.31
C ASP A 66 11.98 -11.55 -1.22
N LYS A 67 11.90 -11.08 0.02
CA LYS A 67 11.39 -11.86 1.12
C LYS A 67 9.88 -12.09 0.99
N LEU A 68 9.13 -11.07 0.56
CA LEU A 68 7.71 -11.23 0.26
C LEU A 68 7.48 -12.25 -0.85
N LYS A 69 8.35 -12.25 -1.88
CA LYS A 69 8.29 -13.25 -2.95
C LYS A 69 8.51 -14.66 -2.39
N ARG A 70 9.48 -14.83 -1.50
CA ARG A 70 9.75 -16.13 -0.87
C ARG A 70 8.59 -16.63 -0.02
N PHE A 71 7.85 -15.72 0.62
CA PHE A 71 6.66 -16.07 1.38
C PHE A 71 5.43 -16.29 0.49
N GLY A 72 5.56 -16.10 -0.83
CA GLY A 72 4.44 -16.26 -1.77
C GLY A 72 3.43 -15.11 -1.73
N LEU A 73 3.79 -13.98 -1.14
CA LEU A 73 2.88 -12.85 -0.95
C LEU A 73 2.98 -11.78 -2.02
N PHE A 74 4.12 -11.67 -2.70
CA PHE A 74 4.33 -10.60 -3.67
C PHE A 74 3.26 -10.61 -4.77
N ASP A 75 2.98 -11.77 -5.34
CA ASP A 75 1.96 -11.92 -6.38
C ASP A 75 0.55 -11.71 -5.83
N ARG A 76 0.30 -12.14 -4.59
CA ARG A 76 -1.00 -11.99 -3.96
C ARG A 76 -1.31 -10.53 -3.63
N LEU A 77 -0.29 -9.75 -3.24
CA LEU A 77 -0.44 -8.32 -3.00
C LEU A 77 -0.56 -7.54 -4.30
N GLY A 78 -0.01 -8.06 -5.40
CA GLY A 78 -0.10 -7.47 -6.72
C GLY A 78 1.18 -6.73 -7.13
N GLU A 79 1.92 -7.31 -8.06
CA GLU A 79 3.19 -6.75 -8.53
C GLU A 79 3.05 -5.29 -8.99
N LYS A 80 1.93 -4.96 -9.64
CA LYS A 80 1.69 -3.61 -10.19
C LYS A 80 1.44 -2.56 -9.12
N LEU A 81 1.26 -2.95 -7.86
CA LEU A 81 0.99 -2.05 -6.75
C LEU A 81 2.25 -1.68 -5.97
N PHE A 82 3.42 -2.09 -6.47
CA PHE A 82 4.71 -1.73 -5.88
C PHE A 82 5.37 -0.66 -6.76
N PHE A 83 5.47 0.54 -6.22
CA PHE A 83 5.98 1.71 -6.96
C PHE A 83 7.38 2.09 -6.49
N PRO A 84 8.24 2.56 -7.41
CA PRO A 84 9.60 2.95 -7.03
C PRO A 84 9.63 4.19 -6.12
N THR A 85 8.65 5.09 -6.26
CA THR A 85 8.56 6.30 -5.45
C THR A 85 7.12 6.59 -5.09
N LEU A 86 6.92 7.40 -4.05
CA LEU A 86 5.59 7.89 -3.69
C LEU A 86 4.99 8.71 -4.83
N GLY A 87 5.82 9.52 -5.49
CA GLY A 87 5.36 10.31 -6.65
C GLY A 87 4.84 9.44 -7.78
N ALA A 88 5.48 8.31 -8.04
CA ALA A 88 5.03 7.36 -9.07
C ALA A 88 3.66 6.77 -8.71
N ALA A 89 3.44 6.44 -7.43
CA ALA A 89 2.16 5.94 -6.95
C ALA A 89 1.06 7.00 -7.13
N VAL A 90 1.32 8.23 -6.74
CA VAL A 90 0.36 9.34 -6.85
C VAL A 90 0.02 9.61 -8.32
N LYS A 91 1.03 9.62 -9.19
CA LYS A 91 0.83 9.84 -10.62
C LYS A 91 -0.05 8.74 -11.23
N THR A 92 0.19 7.50 -10.88
CA THR A 92 -0.60 6.37 -11.35
C THR A 92 -2.03 6.45 -10.83
N TYR A 93 -2.21 6.82 -9.58
CA TYR A 93 -3.54 7.00 -8.99
C TYR A 93 -4.35 8.05 -9.74
N ARG A 94 -3.75 9.21 -10.00
CA ARG A 94 -4.42 10.28 -10.74
C ARG A 94 -4.84 9.84 -12.13
N ARG A 95 -3.97 9.08 -12.80
CA ARG A 95 -4.22 8.57 -14.13
C ARG A 95 -5.34 7.52 -14.12
N THR A 96 -5.31 6.63 -13.13
CA THR A 96 -6.29 5.55 -12.99
C THR A 96 -7.70 6.10 -12.76
N PHE A 97 -7.84 7.14 -11.93
CA PHE A 97 -9.12 7.71 -11.55
C PHE A 97 -9.42 9.05 -12.22
N ASP A 98 -8.61 9.42 -13.22
CA ASP A 98 -8.79 10.64 -14.01
C ASP A 98 -8.89 11.90 -13.14
N ILE A 99 -7.97 12.02 -12.17
CA ILE A 99 -7.92 13.15 -11.25
C ILE A 99 -6.89 14.15 -11.75
N PRO A 100 -7.27 15.42 -12.00
CA PRO A 100 -6.32 16.44 -12.46
C PRO A 100 -5.33 16.80 -11.35
N LYS A 101 -4.15 17.31 -11.75
CA LYS A 101 -3.19 17.86 -10.82
C LYS A 101 -3.76 19.10 -10.16
N ALA A 102 -3.34 19.41 -8.94
CA ALA A 102 -3.78 20.61 -8.23
C ALA A 102 -3.53 21.89 -9.03
N SER A 103 -2.44 21.94 -9.81
CA SER A 103 -2.11 23.08 -10.67
C SER A 103 -3.05 23.24 -11.87
N ASP A 104 -3.82 22.21 -12.21
CA ASP A 104 -4.79 22.23 -13.30
C ASP A 104 -6.17 22.69 -12.83
N VAL A 105 -6.34 22.84 -11.53
CA VAL A 105 -7.60 23.28 -10.90
C VAL A 105 -7.48 24.75 -10.54
N THR A 106 -7.95 25.58 -11.39
CA THR A 106 -7.92 27.04 -11.15
C THR A 106 -9.32 27.64 -11.11
#